data_5ae8f18d93d6bccc86462362a0e0c037
#
_entry.id   5ae8f18d93d6bccc86462362a0e0c037
#
_cell.length_a   1.000
_cell.length_b   1.000
_cell.length_c   1.000
_cell.angle_alpha   90.00
_cell.angle_beta   90.00
_cell.angle_gamma   90.00
#
_symmetry.space_group_name_H-M   'P 1'
#
loop_
_entity.id
_entity.type
_entity.pdbx_description
1 polymer ?
#
loop_
_entity_poly.entity_id
_entity_poly.type
_entity_poly.pdbx_seq_one_letter_code
_entity_poly.pdbx_strand_id
1 'polypeptide(L)'
;MSYPGHLFDATTAALLSPPDYINPTPQGRYHLVVVGAGPAGLISAIGAAGLGSKVALIERHRMGGDCLNVGCVPSKALLEYTSYHKNPDFDEAFAWLREVRAGIAPHDSVARYGEAGVDVYLGDASFNSAGEICVGDQPLPARRIAICTGARAAIPPIPGLRESNPLTNESVFDLTEKPASLAILGAGAIGCELALVFARLNVEVHLFELAPRVLPLEVTAASEAVGEALRSAGVTLHLGAGVESVAARDDGAPGHSVSVNGKQVLTSHVLVALGRIPNTETLNLQSAGIDTTERGLIVTDKKLRTSNKKVYAAGDCTSTLQFTHHADAQARAIVQNTLFAPTASVDKLVVPHCTYTKPEVASVGQNPDHLEAAGVDYDCYEFNFAELDRGRAEINGDGFAQVYTEKGSDKILGATIVGHDAGEQIAPICLLMSNRLGLSAAGKALFSYPTRSEYLKRLADAYNRSRFTPRVAAIFKAWLGFTA
;
A
#
# COMPACT_ATOMS: atom_id res chain seq x y z
N MET A 1 11.15 21.72 -2.36
CA MET A 1 12.10 20.88 -1.59
C MET A 1 12.77 19.97 -2.57
N SER A 2 14.09 19.99 -2.67
CA SER A 2 14.82 19.05 -3.54
C SER A 2 14.67 17.65 -2.94
N TYR A 3 14.23 16.70 -3.74
CA TYR A 3 14.23 15.29 -3.40
C TYR A 3 15.66 14.88 -3.04
N PRO A 4 15.94 14.28 -1.87
CA PRO A 4 17.30 13.95 -1.47
C PRO A 4 17.82 12.71 -2.20
N GLY A 5 17.75 12.72 -3.52
CA GLY A 5 18.04 11.55 -4.34
C GLY A 5 19.45 11.52 -4.90
N HIS A 6 20.48 11.68 -4.07
CA HIS A 6 21.86 11.67 -4.53
C HIS A 6 22.37 10.29 -4.99
N LEU A 7 21.61 9.22 -4.74
CA LEU A 7 22.08 7.84 -4.88
C LEU A 7 21.14 6.95 -5.72
N PHE A 8 20.15 7.55 -6.32
CA PHE A 8 19.40 6.87 -7.35
C PHE A 8 20.32 6.63 -8.54
N ASP A 9 20.34 5.41 -9.04
CA ASP A 9 21.12 5.08 -10.23
C ASP A 9 20.95 6.17 -11.30
N ALA A 10 22.05 6.75 -11.78
CA ALA A 10 22.03 7.88 -12.71
C ALA A 10 21.28 7.55 -14.02
N THR A 11 21.38 6.28 -14.46
CA THR A 11 20.68 5.77 -15.65
C THR A 11 19.17 5.74 -15.39
N THR A 12 18.75 5.23 -14.23
CA THR A 12 17.34 5.19 -13.84
C THR A 12 16.77 6.59 -13.67
N ALA A 13 17.53 7.50 -13.04
CA ALA A 13 17.14 8.89 -12.89
C ALA A 13 16.98 9.58 -14.25
N ALA A 14 17.89 9.34 -15.21
CA ALA A 14 17.81 9.88 -16.57
C ALA A 14 16.58 9.36 -17.35
N LEU A 15 16.09 8.16 -17.07
CA LEU A 15 14.86 7.62 -17.69
C LEU A 15 13.60 8.27 -17.12
N LEU A 16 13.56 8.49 -15.81
CA LEU A 16 12.37 8.92 -15.08
C LEU A 16 12.25 10.45 -14.94
N SER A 17 13.36 11.16 -15.03
CA SER A 17 13.44 12.63 -14.98
C SER A 17 14.73 13.10 -15.69
N PRO A 18 14.75 13.06 -17.04
CA PRO A 18 15.95 13.45 -17.80
C PRO A 18 16.37 14.88 -17.48
N PRO A 19 17.65 15.14 -17.16
CA PRO A 19 18.11 16.47 -16.72
C PRO A 19 17.96 17.56 -17.80
N ASP A 20 18.09 17.18 -19.08
CA ASP A 20 18.01 18.09 -20.22
C ASP A 20 16.63 18.04 -20.92
N TYR A 21 15.60 17.54 -20.22
CA TYR A 21 14.26 17.44 -20.78
C TYR A 21 13.63 18.81 -20.98
N ILE A 22 13.17 19.06 -22.20
CA ILE A 22 12.46 20.29 -22.55
C ILE A 22 10.97 19.98 -22.62
N ASN A 23 10.18 20.63 -21.78
CA ASN A 23 8.74 20.50 -21.79
C ASN A 23 8.17 20.90 -23.16
N PRO A 24 7.20 20.14 -23.69
CA PRO A 24 6.58 20.48 -24.96
C PRO A 24 5.76 21.78 -24.86
N THR A 25 5.63 22.50 -26.00
CA THR A 25 4.70 23.62 -26.08
C THR A 25 3.28 23.07 -26.29
N PRO A 26 2.28 23.47 -25.47
CA PRO A 26 0.91 23.02 -25.65
C PRO A 26 0.34 23.33 -27.02
N GLN A 27 -0.13 22.31 -27.72
CA GLN A 27 -0.76 22.44 -29.02
C GLN A 27 -2.30 22.32 -28.92
N GLY A 28 -2.97 23.43 -28.59
CA GLY A 28 -4.41 23.45 -28.40
C GLY A 28 -4.87 22.79 -27.06
N ARG A 29 -6.12 22.34 -26.99
CA ARG A 29 -6.76 21.88 -25.76
C ARG A 29 -6.58 20.38 -25.56
N TYR A 30 -6.15 19.96 -24.36
CA TYR A 30 -6.09 18.56 -23.93
C TYR A 30 -7.49 18.00 -23.59
N HIS A 31 -7.72 16.74 -23.92
CA HIS A 31 -8.90 16.01 -23.44
C HIS A 31 -8.77 15.75 -21.95
N LEU A 32 -7.55 15.37 -21.50
CA LEU A 32 -7.22 15.11 -20.11
C LEU A 32 -5.84 15.67 -19.78
N VAL A 33 -5.75 16.44 -18.69
CA VAL A 33 -4.47 16.79 -18.03
C VAL A 33 -4.41 16.00 -16.74
N VAL A 34 -3.35 15.22 -16.54
CA VAL A 34 -3.09 14.41 -15.36
C VAL A 34 -1.97 15.04 -14.55
N VAL A 35 -2.19 15.22 -13.24
CA VAL A 35 -1.22 15.83 -12.31
C VAL A 35 -0.68 14.77 -11.37
N GLY A 36 0.60 14.45 -11.50
CA GLY A 36 1.31 13.39 -10.78
C GLY A 36 1.45 12.12 -11.62
N ALA A 37 2.68 11.60 -11.71
CA ALA A 37 3.04 10.41 -12.47
C ALA A 37 3.36 9.20 -11.57
N GLY A 38 2.62 9.05 -10.46
CA GLY A 38 2.52 7.80 -9.72
C GLY A 38 1.53 6.84 -10.39
N PRO A 39 1.22 5.66 -9.78
CA PRO A 39 0.39 4.62 -10.38
C PRO A 39 -0.97 5.13 -10.90
N ALA A 40 -1.67 5.97 -10.13
CA ALA A 40 -2.95 6.55 -10.58
C ALA A 40 -2.79 7.41 -11.84
N GLY A 41 -1.76 8.27 -11.87
CA GLY A 41 -1.53 9.16 -13.00
C GLY A 41 -1.04 8.45 -14.24
N LEU A 42 -0.09 7.53 -14.09
CA LEU A 42 0.46 6.74 -15.19
C LEU A 42 -0.62 5.94 -15.91
N ILE A 43 -1.45 5.22 -15.16
CA ILE A 43 -2.56 4.43 -15.71
C ILE A 43 -3.63 5.34 -16.36
N SER A 44 -3.94 6.48 -15.74
CA SER A 44 -4.90 7.43 -16.31
C SER A 44 -4.39 8.02 -17.64
N ALA A 45 -3.10 8.40 -17.69
CA ALA A 45 -2.51 9.01 -18.88
C ALA A 45 -2.39 8.02 -20.05
N ILE A 46 -1.79 6.84 -19.79
CA ILE A 46 -1.58 5.84 -20.85
C ILE A 46 -2.90 5.23 -21.33
N GLY A 47 -3.86 5.01 -20.42
CA GLY A 47 -5.19 4.51 -20.77
C GLY A 47 -5.96 5.50 -21.64
N ALA A 48 -5.90 6.79 -21.31
CA ALA A 48 -6.54 7.83 -22.12
C ALA A 48 -5.86 8.02 -23.49
N ALA A 49 -4.53 8.02 -23.55
CA ALA A 49 -3.77 8.12 -24.79
C ALA A 49 -4.02 6.92 -25.71
N GLY A 50 -4.05 5.69 -25.18
CA GLY A 50 -4.37 4.48 -25.92
C GLY A 50 -5.78 4.47 -26.55
N LEU A 51 -6.68 5.31 -26.06
CA LEU A 51 -8.01 5.56 -26.66
C LEU A 51 -8.03 6.71 -27.65
N GLY A 52 -6.85 7.21 -28.07
CA GLY A 52 -6.70 8.30 -29.04
C GLY A 52 -6.95 9.70 -28.47
N SER A 53 -6.96 9.87 -27.16
CA SER A 53 -7.14 11.16 -26.51
C SER A 53 -5.84 11.94 -26.49
N LYS A 54 -5.90 13.28 -26.65
CA LYS A 54 -4.79 14.14 -26.39
C LYS A 54 -4.62 14.33 -24.89
N VAL A 55 -3.48 13.90 -24.34
CA VAL A 55 -3.21 13.84 -22.90
C VAL A 55 -1.94 14.60 -22.55
N ALA A 56 -1.98 15.37 -21.46
CA ALA A 56 -0.79 15.89 -20.80
C ALA A 56 -0.64 15.20 -19.44
N LEU A 57 0.59 14.84 -19.08
CA LEU A 57 0.97 14.28 -17.79
C LEU A 57 2.02 15.17 -17.14
N ILE A 58 1.77 15.63 -15.93
CA ILE A 58 2.67 16.53 -15.20
C ILE A 58 3.30 15.74 -14.04
N GLU A 59 4.63 15.80 -13.94
CA GLU A 59 5.38 15.22 -12.82
C GLU A 59 6.41 16.20 -12.30
N ARG A 60 6.45 16.40 -10.99
CA ARG A 60 7.37 17.37 -10.39
C ARG A 60 8.74 16.80 -10.03
N HIS A 61 8.85 15.46 -9.90
CA HIS A 61 10.10 14.80 -9.50
C HIS A 61 10.51 13.73 -10.51
N ARG A 62 10.01 12.50 -10.29
CA ARG A 62 10.34 11.31 -11.08
C ARG A 62 9.09 10.55 -11.44
N MET A 63 8.98 10.17 -12.69
CA MET A 63 7.96 9.25 -13.17
C MET A 63 8.00 7.94 -12.33
N GLY A 64 6.89 7.21 -12.23
CA GLY A 64 6.77 6.01 -11.40
C GLY A 64 6.21 6.27 -10.00
N GLY A 65 6.34 7.52 -9.49
CA GLY A 65 5.86 7.92 -8.16
C GLY A 65 6.48 7.10 -7.02
N ASP A 66 5.81 7.06 -5.86
CA ASP A 66 6.30 6.38 -4.66
C ASP A 66 6.50 4.88 -4.90
N CYS A 67 5.59 4.22 -5.61
CA CYS A 67 5.61 2.77 -5.76
C CYS A 67 6.94 2.27 -6.34
N LEU A 68 7.39 2.85 -7.45
CA LEU A 68 8.65 2.48 -8.10
C LEU A 68 9.85 3.01 -7.32
N ASN A 69 9.81 4.28 -6.90
CA ASN A 69 10.99 4.96 -6.42
C ASN A 69 11.28 4.71 -4.93
N VAL A 70 10.26 4.77 -4.07
CA VAL A 70 10.43 4.86 -2.61
C VAL A 70 9.37 4.07 -1.81
N GLY A 71 8.73 3.08 -2.43
CA GLY A 71 7.63 2.33 -1.81
C GLY A 71 7.71 0.83 -2.07
N CYS A 72 6.71 0.33 -2.81
CA CYS A 72 6.47 -1.11 -3.00
C CYS A 72 7.66 -1.83 -3.62
N VAL A 73 8.23 -1.28 -4.69
CA VAL A 73 9.34 -1.95 -5.41
C VAL A 73 10.59 -2.08 -4.54
N PRO A 74 11.16 -1.00 -3.99
CA PRO A 74 12.38 -1.11 -3.19
C PRO A 74 12.18 -1.91 -1.90
N SER A 75 11.04 -1.77 -1.21
CA SER A 75 10.80 -2.53 0.02
C SER A 75 10.67 -4.03 -0.24
N LYS A 76 9.98 -4.45 -1.31
CA LYS A 76 9.83 -5.87 -1.66
C LYS A 76 11.12 -6.47 -2.19
N ALA A 77 11.93 -5.70 -2.92
CA ALA A 77 13.27 -6.13 -3.33
C ALA A 77 14.15 -6.45 -2.11
N LEU A 78 14.17 -5.58 -1.09
CA LEU A 78 14.93 -5.82 0.14
C LEU A 78 14.36 -6.98 0.97
N LEU A 79 13.03 -7.07 1.12
CA LEU A 79 12.37 -8.17 1.83
C LEU A 79 12.70 -9.52 1.20
N GLU A 80 12.63 -9.62 -0.13
CA GLU A 80 12.94 -10.84 -0.86
C GLU A 80 14.42 -11.19 -0.71
N TYR A 81 15.33 -10.24 -1.00
CA TYR A 81 16.78 -10.47 -0.87
C TYR A 81 17.15 -10.96 0.53
N THR A 82 16.68 -10.28 1.57
CA THR A 82 17.00 -10.62 2.97
C THR A 82 16.31 -11.90 3.46
N SER A 83 15.25 -12.36 2.79
CA SER A 83 14.60 -13.62 3.11
C SER A 83 15.26 -14.82 2.42
N TYR A 84 15.81 -14.61 1.23
CA TYR A 84 16.44 -15.65 0.43
C TYR A 84 17.85 -15.98 0.87
N HIS A 85 18.62 -14.97 1.32
CA HIS A 85 20.02 -15.12 1.74
C HIS A 85 20.11 -15.37 3.24
N LYS A 86 20.86 -16.42 3.64
CA LYS A 86 21.02 -16.79 5.06
C LYS A 86 21.77 -15.73 5.88
N ASN A 87 22.75 -15.06 5.27
CA ASN A 87 23.54 -13.97 5.85
C ASN A 87 23.56 -12.82 4.82
N PRO A 88 22.50 -12.05 4.68
CA PRO A 88 22.42 -11.01 3.66
C PRO A 88 23.40 -9.88 3.96
N ASP A 89 24.14 -9.47 2.94
CA ASP A 89 25.02 -8.31 2.99
C ASP A 89 24.24 -7.03 2.63
N PHE A 90 24.58 -5.93 3.28
CA PHE A 90 23.88 -4.65 3.09
C PHE A 90 24.12 -4.08 1.68
N ASP A 91 25.39 -4.06 1.23
CA ASP A 91 25.75 -3.46 -0.05
C ASP A 91 25.14 -4.25 -1.21
N GLU A 92 25.18 -5.59 -1.12
CA GLU A 92 24.56 -6.47 -2.11
C GLU A 92 23.02 -6.34 -2.13
N ALA A 93 22.36 -6.23 -0.96
CA ALA A 93 20.92 -6.03 -0.86
C ALA A 93 20.49 -4.70 -1.50
N PHE A 94 21.24 -3.63 -1.25
CA PHE A 94 20.97 -2.33 -1.84
C PHE A 94 21.36 -2.23 -3.32
N ALA A 95 22.34 -3.00 -3.78
CA ALA A 95 22.64 -3.16 -5.20
C ALA A 95 21.48 -3.89 -5.92
N TRP A 96 20.98 -4.97 -5.35
CA TRP A 96 19.79 -5.68 -5.86
C TRP A 96 18.55 -4.77 -5.97
N LEU A 97 18.29 -3.98 -4.93
CA LEU A 97 17.20 -2.99 -4.95
C LEU A 97 17.34 -2.03 -6.14
N ARG A 98 18.56 -1.50 -6.40
CA ARG A 98 18.84 -0.59 -7.51
C ARG A 98 18.66 -1.26 -8.85
N GLU A 99 19.09 -2.52 -8.98
CA GLU A 99 18.90 -3.32 -10.19
C GLU A 99 17.42 -3.54 -10.50
N VAL A 100 16.61 -3.90 -9.49
CA VAL A 100 15.15 -4.07 -9.64
C VAL A 100 14.48 -2.77 -10.08
N ARG A 101 14.81 -1.64 -9.47
CA ARG A 101 14.31 -0.32 -9.90
C ARG A 101 14.69 -0.04 -11.36
N ALA A 102 15.95 -0.24 -11.72
CA ALA A 102 16.46 -0.02 -13.07
C ALA A 102 15.74 -0.90 -14.10
N GLY A 103 15.44 -2.15 -13.75
CA GLY A 103 14.69 -3.06 -14.61
C GLY A 103 13.25 -2.64 -14.88
N ILE A 104 12.62 -1.94 -13.95
CA ILE A 104 11.23 -1.46 -14.08
C ILE A 104 11.16 -0.06 -14.68
N ALA A 105 12.13 0.81 -14.43
CA ALA A 105 12.14 2.22 -14.84
C ALA A 105 11.80 2.47 -16.33
N PRO A 106 12.24 1.65 -17.30
CA PRO A 106 11.85 1.84 -18.71
C PRO A 106 10.33 1.84 -18.93
N HIS A 107 9.57 1.10 -18.13
CA HIS A 107 8.11 1.05 -18.24
C HIS A 107 7.41 2.33 -17.82
N ASP A 108 8.06 3.11 -16.96
CA ASP A 108 7.51 4.37 -16.44
C ASP A 108 8.27 5.60 -16.98
N SER A 109 9.14 5.41 -17.98
CA SER A 109 10.01 6.46 -18.50
C SER A 109 9.27 7.56 -19.27
N VAL A 110 9.83 8.77 -19.25
CA VAL A 110 9.35 9.92 -20.04
C VAL A 110 9.27 9.56 -21.51
N ALA A 111 10.29 8.88 -22.06
CA ALA A 111 10.34 8.48 -23.46
C ALA A 111 9.18 7.57 -23.84
N ARG A 112 8.92 6.52 -23.05
CA ARG A 112 7.81 5.58 -23.32
C ARG A 112 6.44 6.27 -23.33
N TYR A 113 6.20 7.21 -22.42
CA TYR A 113 4.94 7.95 -22.37
C TYR A 113 4.83 8.91 -23.57
N GLY A 114 5.93 9.54 -23.98
CA GLY A 114 6.00 10.33 -25.22
C GLY A 114 5.68 9.50 -26.47
N GLU A 115 6.28 8.32 -26.61
CA GLU A 115 5.98 7.35 -27.68
C GLU A 115 4.53 6.89 -27.70
N ALA A 116 3.89 6.79 -26.52
CA ALA A 116 2.48 6.49 -26.38
C ALA A 116 1.55 7.68 -26.68
N GLY A 117 2.09 8.84 -27.07
CA GLY A 117 1.32 10.04 -27.43
C GLY A 117 0.89 10.89 -26.24
N VAL A 118 1.58 10.78 -25.10
CA VAL A 118 1.37 11.63 -23.94
C VAL A 118 2.39 12.78 -23.96
N ASP A 119 1.92 14.03 -23.90
CA ASP A 119 2.78 15.18 -23.67
C ASP A 119 3.18 15.20 -22.18
N VAL A 120 4.42 14.80 -21.86
CA VAL A 120 4.94 14.80 -20.50
C VAL A 120 5.50 16.18 -20.17
N TYR A 121 5.16 16.70 -18.99
CA TYR A 121 5.66 17.96 -18.45
C TYR A 121 6.38 17.68 -17.13
N LEU A 122 7.64 18.03 -17.03
CA LEU A 122 8.40 17.96 -15.78
C LEU A 122 8.37 19.35 -15.12
N GLY A 123 7.85 19.41 -13.89
CA GLY A 123 7.73 20.63 -13.09
C GLY A 123 6.53 20.64 -12.14
N ASP A 124 6.49 21.67 -11.31
CA ASP A 124 5.42 21.85 -10.34
C ASP A 124 4.11 22.27 -11.02
N ALA A 125 3.03 21.57 -10.67
CA ALA A 125 1.68 21.90 -11.09
C ALA A 125 0.98 22.77 -10.05
N SER A 126 0.21 23.78 -10.51
CA SER A 126 -0.70 24.54 -9.65
C SER A 126 -1.86 25.15 -10.45
N PHE A 127 -2.95 25.46 -9.77
CA PHE A 127 -4.03 26.25 -10.38
C PHE A 127 -3.71 27.74 -10.26
N ASN A 128 -3.82 28.47 -11.38
CA ASN A 128 -3.70 29.92 -11.39
C ASN A 128 -5.00 30.58 -10.84
N SER A 129 -5.02 31.91 -10.74
CA SER A 129 -6.18 32.68 -10.25
C SER A 129 -7.43 32.53 -11.10
N ALA A 130 -7.30 32.11 -12.37
CA ALA A 130 -8.42 31.83 -13.27
C ALA A 130 -8.94 30.38 -13.15
N GLY A 131 -8.34 29.56 -12.26
CA GLY A 131 -8.69 28.14 -12.06
C GLY A 131 -8.19 27.24 -13.20
N GLU A 132 -7.17 27.66 -13.95
CA GLU A 132 -6.52 26.86 -14.98
C GLU A 132 -5.32 26.13 -14.40
N ILE A 133 -5.09 24.87 -14.79
CA ILE A 133 -3.89 24.12 -14.38
C ILE A 133 -2.67 24.60 -15.16
N CYS A 134 -1.58 24.85 -14.46
CA CYS A 134 -0.31 25.33 -15.02
C CYS A 134 0.83 24.41 -14.61
N VAL A 135 1.92 24.41 -15.40
CA VAL A 135 3.24 23.93 -15.03
C VAL A 135 4.16 25.14 -14.96
N GLY A 136 4.62 25.48 -13.75
CA GLY A 136 5.17 26.81 -13.53
C GLY A 136 4.18 27.89 -13.96
N ASP A 137 4.61 28.81 -14.87
CA ASP A 137 3.74 29.86 -15.38
C ASP A 137 2.99 29.47 -16.68
N GLN A 138 3.21 28.26 -17.21
CA GLN A 138 2.60 27.80 -18.45
C GLN A 138 1.24 27.17 -18.26
N PRO A 139 0.12 27.77 -18.69
CA PRO A 139 -1.19 27.15 -18.61
C PRO A 139 -1.35 26.01 -19.60
N LEU A 140 -2.03 24.94 -19.16
CA LEU A 140 -2.40 23.78 -19.98
C LEU A 140 -3.92 23.76 -20.19
N PRO A 141 -4.42 24.22 -21.35
CA PRO A 141 -5.85 24.22 -21.62
C PRO A 141 -6.43 22.80 -21.59
N ALA A 142 -7.34 22.52 -20.64
CA ALA A 142 -7.88 21.20 -20.41
C ALA A 142 -9.41 21.13 -20.56
N ARG A 143 -9.94 20.01 -21.09
CA ARG A 143 -11.36 19.66 -20.99
C ARG A 143 -11.66 19.05 -19.62
N ARG A 144 -10.77 18.18 -19.15
CA ARG A 144 -10.82 17.53 -17.82
C ARG A 144 -9.43 17.52 -17.21
N ILE A 145 -9.38 17.49 -15.88
CA ILE A 145 -8.14 17.40 -15.10
C ILE A 145 -8.30 16.23 -14.14
N ALA A 146 -7.26 15.43 -13.96
CA ALA A 146 -7.17 14.38 -12.95
C ALA A 146 -5.99 14.68 -12.02
N ILE A 147 -6.28 14.87 -10.72
CA ILE A 147 -5.26 15.08 -9.68
C ILE A 147 -4.89 13.72 -9.10
N CYS A 148 -3.63 13.33 -9.26
CA CYS A 148 -3.06 12.04 -8.86
C CYS A 148 -1.73 12.23 -8.10
N THR A 149 -1.66 13.27 -7.28
CA THR A 149 -0.41 13.75 -6.65
C THR A 149 0.08 12.89 -5.49
N GLY A 150 -0.70 11.89 -5.07
CA GLY A 150 -0.29 10.98 -4.02
C GLY A 150 -0.17 11.61 -2.64
N ALA A 151 0.68 11.00 -1.81
CA ALA A 151 0.97 11.44 -0.46
C ALA A 151 2.46 11.22 -0.15
N ARG A 152 2.97 11.85 0.90
CA ARG A 152 4.35 11.70 1.42
C ARG A 152 4.34 11.30 2.88
N ALA A 153 5.50 10.94 3.44
CA ALA A 153 5.62 10.62 4.86
C ALA A 153 5.19 11.78 5.75
N ALA A 154 4.44 11.46 6.80
CA ALA A 154 4.08 12.41 7.85
C ALA A 154 5.21 12.45 8.90
N ILE A 155 5.76 13.62 9.16
CA ILE A 155 6.67 13.87 10.30
C ILE A 155 5.88 14.61 11.34
N PRO A 156 5.41 13.93 12.41
CA PRO A 156 4.61 14.55 13.48
C PRO A 156 5.44 15.55 14.28
N PRO A 157 4.80 16.45 15.04
CA PRO A 157 5.48 17.48 15.83
C PRO A 157 6.02 16.92 17.16
N ILE A 158 6.79 15.82 17.11
CA ILE A 158 7.53 15.30 18.24
C ILE A 158 8.75 16.20 18.45
N PRO A 159 9.00 16.69 19.68
CA PRO A 159 10.14 17.55 19.98
C PRO A 159 11.47 17.00 19.48
N GLY A 160 12.22 17.78 18.71
CA GLY A 160 13.52 17.42 18.14
C GLY A 160 13.50 16.43 16.97
N LEU A 161 12.34 15.85 16.62
CA LEU A 161 12.27 14.86 15.54
C LEU A 161 12.60 15.46 14.17
N ARG A 162 12.07 16.64 13.86
CA ARG A 162 12.34 17.29 12.57
C ARG A 162 13.80 17.73 12.46
N GLU A 163 14.35 18.22 13.56
CA GLU A 163 15.74 18.67 13.68
C GLU A 163 16.73 17.52 13.59
N SER A 164 16.32 16.30 13.94
CA SER A 164 17.14 15.08 13.80
C SER A 164 17.32 14.63 12.36
N ASN A 165 16.69 15.29 11.39
CA ASN A 165 16.69 14.91 9.97
C ASN A 165 16.37 13.42 9.76
N PRO A 166 15.19 12.94 10.20
CA PRO A 166 14.88 11.53 10.23
C PRO A 166 14.77 10.96 8.82
N LEU A 167 15.13 9.71 8.68
CA LEU A 167 14.82 8.93 7.50
C LEU A 167 13.29 8.78 7.36
N THR A 168 12.85 8.73 6.13
CA THR A 168 11.47 8.37 5.75
C THR A 168 11.52 7.31 4.65
N ASN A 169 10.39 6.86 4.15
CA ASN A 169 10.37 6.01 2.97
C ASN A 169 11.02 6.69 1.74
N GLU A 170 11.07 8.02 1.71
CA GLU A 170 11.67 8.77 0.60
C GLU A 170 13.22 8.75 0.60
N SER A 171 13.86 8.43 1.75
CA SER A 171 15.31 8.49 1.90
C SER A 171 15.95 7.16 2.34
N VAL A 172 15.22 6.27 3.00
CA VAL A 172 15.77 5.02 3.54
C VAL A 172 16.31 4.07 2.48
N PHE A 173 15.73 4.08 1.28
CA PHE A 173 16.16 3.23 0.18
C PHE A 173 17.37 3.76 -0.60
N ASP A 174 17.80 4.97 -0.27
CA ASP A 174 18.97 5.61 -0.88
C ASP A 174 20.22 5.56 0.03
N LEU A 175 20.16 4.84 1.16
CA LEU A 175 21.31 4.61 2.03
C LEU A 175 22.48 3.97 1.27
N THR A 176 23.70 4.47 1.51
CA THR A 176 24.96 3.95 0.98
C THR A 176 25.81 3.26 2.03
N GLU A 177 25.49 3.48 3.31
CA GLU A 177 26.20 2.90 4.43
C GLU A 177 25.20 2.21 5.35
N LYS A 178 25.57 1.05 5.85
CA LYS A 178 24.75 0.31 6.80
C LYS A 178 24.65 1.08 8.12
N PRO A 179 23.43 1.44 8.59
CA PRO A 179 23.25 2.00 9.93
C PRO A 179 23.76 1.04 11.00
N ALA A 180 24.44 1.56 12.03
CA ALA A 180 24.82 0.74 13.18
C ALA A 180 23.56 0.35 13.99
N SER A 181 22.63 1.29 14.16
CA SER A 181 21.35 1.05 14.82
C SER A 181 20.25 1.96 14.24
N LEU A 182 19.00 1.51 14.35
CA LEU A 182 17.86 2.19 13.76
C LEU A 182 16.65 2.22 14.73
N ALA A 183 16.20 3.42 15.06
CA ALA A 183 14.92 3.61 15.74
C ALA A 183 13.81 3.82 14.69
N ILE A 184 12.84 2.92 14.61
CA ILE A 184 11.70 3.01 13.70
C ILE A 184 10.48 3.46 14.50
N LEU A 185 9.90 4.59 14.11
CA LEU A 185 8.70 5.14 14.74
C LEU A 185 7.47 4.73 13.95
N GLY A 186 6.60 3.89 14.55
CA GLY A 186 5.38 3.33 13.99
C GLY A 186 5.55 1.88 13.56
N ALA A 187 4.72 0.98 14.12
CA ALA A 187 4.69 -0.44 13.81
C ALA A 187 3.50 -0.82 12.91
N GLY A 188 3.15 0.05 11.96
CA GLY A 188 2.31 -0.29 10.82
C GLY A 188 3.06 -1.15 9.80
N ALA A 189 2.44 -1.43 8.63
CA ALA A 189 3.02 -2.29 7.58
C ALA A 189 4.46 -1.88 7.20
N ILE A 190 4.68 -0.60 6.89
CA ILE A 190 5.99 -0.08 6.48
C ILE A 190 7.03 -0.26 7.60
N GLY A 191 6.66 0.09 8.84
CA GLY A 191 7.58 -0.03 9.97
C GLY A 191 7.95 -1.48 10.26
N CYS A 192 7.00 -2.42 10.23
CA CYS A 192 7.26 -3.85 10.42
C CYS A 192 8.11 -4.46 9.30
N GLU A 193 7.83 -4.11 8.04
CA GLU A 193 8.61 -4.59 6.89
C GLU A 193 10.07 -4.12 6.96
N LEU A 194 10.29 -2.82 7.19
CA LEU A 194 11.64 -2.26 7.29
C LEU A 194 12.37 -2.73 8.55
N ALA A 195 11.68 -2.88 9.68
CA ALA A 195 12.27 -3.46 10.88
C ALA A 195 12.82 -4.87 10.62
N LEU A 196 12.05 -5.70 9.92
CA LEU A 196 12.47 -7.06 9.56
C LEU A 196 13.66 -7.04 8.59
N VAL A 197 13.64 -6.18 7.57
CA VAL A 197 14.74 -6.02 6.61
C VAL A 197 16.04 -5.64 7.32
N PHE A 198 16.02 -4.55 8.09
CA PHE A 198 17.25 -4.05 8.73
C PHE A 198 17.76 -4.99 9.81
N ALA A 199 16.90 -5.65 10.58
CA ALA A 199 17.32 -6.67 11.53
C ALA A 199 18.03 -7.84 10.84
N ARG A 200 17.52 -8.33 9.71
CA ARG A 200 18.18 -9.38 8.91
C ARG A 200 19.51 -8.93 8.31
N LEU A 201 19.68 -7.64 8.05
CA LEU A 201 20.97 -7.05 7.64
C LEU A 201 21.92 -6.80 8.82
N ASN A 202 21.63 -7.36 10.00
CA ASN A 202 22.41 -7.19 11.22
C ASN A 202 22.55 -5.72 11.66
N VAL A 203 21.49 -4.96 11.55
CA VAL A 203 21.31 -3.63 12.17
C VAL A 203 20.61 -3.81 13.51
N GLU A 204 21.04 -3.14 14.56
CA GLU A 204 20.31 -3.08 15.81
C GLU A 204 19.01 -2.26 15.62
N VAL A 205 17.84 -2.88 15.75
CA VAL A 205 16.55 -2.25 15.46
C VAL A 205 15.69 -2.11 16.70
N HIS A 206 15.25 -0.90 16.97
CA HIS A 206 14.23 -0.55 17.97
C HIS A 206 12.95 -0.07 17.26
N LEU A 207 11.84 -0.78 17.42
CA LEU A 207 10.55 -0.46 16.81
C LEU A 207 9.60 0.08 17.88
N PHE A 208 9.13 1.32 17.71
CA PHE A 208 8.26 2.03 18.64
C PHE A 208 6.83 2.11 18.13
N GLU A 209 5.86 1.79 19.00
CA GLU A 209 4.43 1.85 18.65
C GLU A 209 3.62 2.31 19.87
N LEU A 210 2.73 3.28 19.65
CA LEU A 210 1.83 3.79 20.69
C LEU A 210 0.77 2.74 21.10
N ALA A 211 0.31 1.93 20.15
CA ALA A 211 -0.61 0.85 20.41
C ALA A 211 0.10 -0.31 21.14
N PRO A 212 -0.64 -1.16 21.89
CA PRO A 212 -0.07 -2.28 22.65
C PRO A 212 0.42 -3.45 21.77
N ARG A 213 0.26 -3.37 20.44
CA ARG A 213 0.65 -4.42 19.50
C ARG A 213 1.15 -3.83 18.18
N VAL A 214 1.98 -4.57 17.45
CA VAL A 214 2.34 -4.26 16.06
C VAL A 214 1.13 -4.46 15.15
N LEU A 215 1.10 -3.83 13.99
CA LEU A 215 -0.02 -3.90 13.05
C LEU A 215 -1.38 -3.68 13.76
N PRO A 216 -1.59 -2.55 14.45
CA PRO A 216 -2.73 -2.37 15.34
C PRO A 216 -4.10 -2.45 14.68
N LEU A 217 -4.16 -2.32 13.35
CA LEU A 217 -5.39 -2.42 12.56
C LEU A 217 -5.72 -3.85 12.12
N GLU A 218 -4.81 -4.80 12.33
CA GLU A 218 -5.01 -6.21 12.03
C GLU A 218 -5.61 -6.97 13.22
N VAL A 219 -6.11 -8.17 12.98
CA VAL A 219 -6.59 -9.05 14.05
C VAL A 219 -5.45 -9.42 14.99
N THR A 220 -5.77 -9.62 16.27
CA THR A 220 -4.78 -9.88 17.32
C THR A 220 -3.83 -11.03 16.97
N ALA A 221 -4.36 -12.15 16.46
CA ALA A 221 -3.54 -13.29 16.07
C ALA A 221 -2.50 -12.96 14.97
N ALA A 222 -2.86 -12.08 14.01
CA ALA A 222 -1.91 -11.62 12.99
C ALA A 222 -0.82 -10.72 13.59
N SER A 223 -1.22 -9.81 14.49
CA SER A 223 -0.28 -8.94 15.22
C SER A 223 0.71 -9.75 16.06
N GLU A 224 0.24 -10.81 16.75
CA GLU A 224 1.07 -11.70 17.55
C GLU A 224 2.07 -12.46 16.70
N ALA A 225 1.64 -13.03 15.56
CA ALA A 225 2.50 -13.75 14.64
C ALA A 225 3.63 -12.88 14.09
N VAL A 226 3.31 -11.64 13.66
CA VAL A 226 4.33 -10.69 13.17
C VAL A 226 5.21 -10.20 14.31
N GLY A 227 4.66 -9.91 15.49
CA GLY A 227 5.43 -9.49 16.66
C GLY A 227 6.46 -10.53 17.08
N GLU A 228 6.09 -11.81 17.06
CA GLU A 228 7.02 -12.92 17.36
C GLU A 228 8.12 -13.04 16.28
N ALA A 229 7.75 -12.94 15.01
CA ALA A 229 8.71 -12.98 13.92
C ALA A 229 9.74 -11.83 14.00
N LEU A 230 9.30 -10.62 14.37
CA LEU A 230 10.18 -9.47 14.58
C LEU A 230 11.13 -9.70 15.77
N ARG A 231 10.64 -10.20 16.91
CA ARG A 231 11.49 -10.54 18.08
C ARG A 231 12.49 -11.62 17.71
N SER A 232 12.06 -12.67 17.02
CA SER A 232 12.94 -13.76 16.57
C SER A 232 14.03 -13.28 15.59
N ALA A 233 13.75 -12.21 14.83
CA ALA A 233 14.74 -11.54 13.98
C ALA A 233 15.68 -10.58 14.75
N GLY A 234 15.49 -10.40 16.06
CA GLY A 234 16.32 -9.52 16.89
C GLY A 234 15.80 -8.08 17.03
N VAL A 235 14.58 -7.79 16.60
CA VAL A 235 13.96 -6.46 16.77
C VAL A 235 13.53 -6.25 18.22
N THR A 236 13.95 -5.15 18.84
CA THR A 236 13.48 -4.72 20.15
C THR A 236 12.16 -3.94 19.97
N LEU A 237 11.05 -4.49 20.48
CA LEU A 237 9.73 -3.88 20.39
C LEU A 237 9.43 -3.00 21.62
N HIS A 238 9.08 -1.74 21.40
CA HIS A 238 8.62 -0.79 22.41
C HIS A 238 7.13 -0.50 22.13
N LEU A 239 6.25 -1.33 22.67
CA LEU A 239 4.81 -1.28 22.46
C LEU A 239 4.08 -0.57 23.61
N GLY A 240 2.95 0.09 23.33
CA GLY A 240 2.22 0.90 24.29
C GLY A 240 3.03 2.12 24.75
N ALA A 241 3.95 2.58 23.92
CA ALA A 241 4.95 3.58 24.29
C ALA A 241 5.10 4.64 23.19
N GLY A 242 4.63 5.84 23.47
CA GLY A 242 4.83 7.01 22.59
C GLY A 242 6.24 7.58 22.72
N VAL A 243 6.87 7.90 21.61
CA VAL A 243 8.13 8.67 21.62
C VAL A 243 7.84 10.09 22.06
N GLU A 244 8.54 10.55 23.12
CA GLU A 244 8.36 11.84 23.75
C GLU A 244 9.21 12.93 23.09
N SER A 245 10.44 12.57 22.72
CA SER A 245 11.38 13.48 22.04
C SER A 245 12.51 12.71 21.34
N VAL A 246 13.18 13.39 20.42
CA VAL A 246 14.41 12.95 19.79
C VAL A 246 15.45 14.06 19.95
N ALA A 247 16.64 13.73 20.41
CA ALA A 247 17.74 14.68 20.60
C ALA A 247 19.05 14.13 20.04
N ALA A 248 20.05 14.99 19.85
CA ALA A 248 21.41 14.54 19.65
C ALA A 248 21.90 13.77 20.90
N ARG A 249 22.85 12.87 20.73
CA ARG A 249 23.42 12.10 21.84
C ARG A 249 24.22 13.03 22.79
N ASP A 250 24.02 12.84 24.09
CA ASP A 250 24.70 13.65 25.12
C ASP A 250 26.19 13.30 25.27
N ASP A 251 26.59 12.08 24.81
CA ASP A 251 27.99 11.61 24.88
C ASP A 251 28.87 12.13 23.72
N GLY A 252 28.30 12.97 22.84
CA GLY A 252 29.00 13.55 21.69
C GLY A 252 29.27 12.58 20.54
N ALA A 253 28.85 11.31 20.63
CA ALA A 253 28.93 10.38 19.53
C ALA A 253 27.85 10.70 18.45
N PRO A 254 28.10 10.37 17.17
CA PRO A 254 27.09 10.53 16.13
C PRO A 254 25.81 9.73 16.41
N GLY A 255 24.65 10.32 16.12
CA GLY A 255 23.37 9.68 16.29
C GLY A 255 22.42 10.43 17.22
N HIS A 256 21.38 9.71 17.67
CA HIS A 256 20.25 10.28 18.38
C HIS A 256 19.95 9.54 19.69
N SER A 257 19.36 10.26 20.62
CA SER A 257 18.71 9.73 21.82
C SER A 257 17.20 9.85 21.66
N VAL A 258 16.50 8.74 21.65
CA VAL A 258 15.04 8.65 21.55
C VAL A 258 14.48 8.45 22.96
N SER A 259 13.71 9.43 23.46
CA SER A 259 13.08 9.38 24.79
C SER A 259 11.72 8.71 24.70
N VAL A 260 11.51 7.71 25.56
CA VAL A 260 10.26 6.95 25.66
C VAL A 260 10.05 6.46 27.09
N ASN A 261 8.90 6.75 27.71
CA ASN A 261 8.55 6.37 29.09
C ASN A 261 9.68 6.74 30.09
N GLY A 262 10.29 7.93 29.93
CA GLY A 262 11.39 8.42 30.76
C GLY A 262 12.71 7.67 30.60
N LYS A 263 12.85 6.77 29.63
CA LYS A 263 14.09 6.07 29.26
C LYS A 263 14.63 6.61 27.94
N GLN A 264 15.93 6.55 27.78
CA GLN A 264 16.59 6.92 26.54
C GLN A 264 17.08 5.68 25.79
N VAL A 265 16.80 5.62 24.48
CA VAL A 265 17.32 4.61 23.56
C VAL A 265 18.26 5.32 22.59
N LEU A 266 19.53 4.91 22.59
CA LEU A 266 20.54 5.49 21.72
C LEU A 266 20.51 4.79 20.38
N THR A 267 20.58 5.55 19.29
CA THR A 267 20.52 5.02 17.92
C THR A 267 21.35 5.87 16.96
N SER A 268 21.85 5.25 15.88
CA SER A 268 22.56 6.01 14.85
C SER A 268 21.60 6.78 13.93
N HIS A 269 20.42 6.22 13.67
CA HIS A 269 19.41 6.83 12.78
C HIS A 269 18.01 6.68 13.34
N VAL A 270 17.12 7.59 12.93
CA VAL A 270 15.68 7.53 13.21
C VAL A 270 14.93 7.43 11.89
N LEU A 271 13.99 6.50 11.77
CA LEU A 271 13.10 6.32 10.63
C LEU A 271 11.65 6.57 11.04
N VAL A 272 10.97 7.43 10.31
CA VAL A 272 9.55 7.76 10.57
C VAL A 272 8.64 6.97 9.65
N ALA A 273 7.73 6.17 10.24
CA ALA A 273 6.69 5.39 9.59
C ALA A 273 5.30 5.64 10.25
N LEU A 274 5.02 6.91 10.62
CA LEU A 274 3.85 7.34 11.40
C LEU A 274 2.67 7.82 10.55
N GLY A 275 2.56 7.36 9.31
CA GLY A 275 1.48 7.71 8.40
C GLY A 275 1.91 8.64 7.28
N ARG A 276 0.91 9.12 6.53
CA ARG A 276 1.13 9.90 5.29
C ARG A 276 0.22 11.11 5.25
N ILE A 277 0.69 12.17 4.61
CA ILE A 277 -0.07 13.39 4.30
C ILE A 277 -0.20 13.57 2.79
N PRO A 278 -1.38 13.99 2.28
CA PRO A 278 -1.59 14.17 0.85
C PRO A 278 -0.75 15.33 0.30
N ASN A 279 -0.32 15.21 -0.96
CA ASN A 279 0.43 16.24 -1.66
C ASN A 279 -0.54 17.21 -2.37
N THR A 280 -1.18 18.09 -1.62
CA THR A 280 -2.26 18.96 -2.12
C THR A 280 -2.04 20.45 -1.84
N GLU A 281 -1.19 20.79 -0.89
CA GLU A 281 -1.03 22.16 -0.38
C GLU A 281 -0.42 23.14 -1.42
N THR A 282 0.39 22.66 -2.36
CA THR A 282 1.02 23.50 -3.38
C THR A 282 0.19 23.68 -4.65
N LEU A 283 -0.94 22.97 -4.75
CA LEU A 283 -1.78 22.95 -5.95
C LEU A 283 -2.69 24.18 -6.09
N ASN A 284 -2.83 25.01 -5.07
CA ASN A 284 -3.76 26.16 -5.03
C ASN A 284 -5.22 25.76 -5.39
N LEU A 285 -5.70 24.68 -4.74
CA LEU A 285 -7.00 24.04 -5.01
C LEU A 285 -8.20 24.99 -4.87
N GLN A 286 -8.10 25.95 -3.96
CA GLN A 286 -9.15 26.96 -3.71
C GLN A 286 -9.44 27.82 -4.95
N SER A 287 -8.40 28.18 -5.72
CA SER A 287 -8.57 28.95 -6.97
C SER A 287 -9.37 28.17 -8.03
N ALA A 288 -9.38 26.86 -7.96
CA ALA A 288 -10.17 25.98 -8.81
C ALA A 288 -11.52 25.56 -8.20
N GLY A 289 -11.89 26.02 -7.00
CA GLY A 289 -13.12 25.66 -6.30
C GLY A 289 -13.15 24.18 -5.90
N ILE A 290 -12.00 23.64 -5.42
CA ILE A 290 -11.86 22.25 -5.02
C ILE A 290 -11.76 22.19 -3.50
N ASP A 291 -12.68 21.41 -2.89
CA ASP A 291 -12.73 21.23 -1.45
C ASP A 291 -11.77 20.14 -0.98
N THR A 292 -11.23 20.34 0.22
CA THR A 292 -10.40 19.37 0.94
C THR A 292 -10.96 19.11 2.33
N THR A 293 -10.64 17.95 2.88
CA THR A 293 -10.86 17.65 4.30
C THR A 293 -9.87 18.43 5.17
N GLU A 294 -10.07 18.44 6.49
CA GLU A 294 -9.13 19.00 7.46
C GLU A 294 -7.73 18.40 7.38
N ARG A 295 -7.63 17.13 6.91
CA ARG A 295 -6.36 16.43 6.70
C ARG A 295 -5.75 16.69 5.31
N GLY A 296 -6.33 17.61 4.52
CA GLY A 296 -5.84 17.97 3.18
C GLY A 296 -6.21 16.97 2.07
N LEU A 297 -6.99 15.92 2.32
CA LEU A 297 -7.48 15.01 1.30
C LEU A 297 -8.49 15.72 0.40
N ILE A 298 -8.37 15.55 -0.92
CA ILE A 298 -9.34 16.10 -1.88
C ILE A 298 -10.67 15.35 -1.74
N VAL A 299 -11.75 16.10 -1.53
CA VAL A 299 -13.11 15.56 -1.42
C VAL A 299 -13.60 15.14 -2.81
N THR A 300 -13.99 13.87 -2.94
CA THR A 300 -14.54 13.32 -4.19
C THR A 300 -15.87 12.59 -3.96
N ASP A 301 -16.71 12.57 -5.00
CA ASP A 301 -17.86 11.68 -5.03
C ASP A 301 -17.45 10.25 -5.45
N LYS A 302 -18.40 9.31 -5.42
CA LYS A 302 -18.19 7.91 -5.83
C LYS A 302 -17.74 7.72 -7.30
N LYS A 303 -17.78 8.77 -8.10
CA LYS A 303 -17.30 8.80 -9.49
C LYS A 303 -15.95 9.52 -9.62
N LEU A 304 -15.31 9.80 -8.48
CA LEU A 304 -14.02 10.50 -8.36
C LEU A 304 -14.07 11.98 -8.83
N ARG A 305 -15.27 12.61 -8.89
CA ARG A 305 -15.39 14.03 -9.21
C ARG A 305 -15.19 14.85 -7.94
N THR A 306 -14.46 15.93 -8.05
CA THR A 306 -14.30 16.93 -6.99
C THR A 306 -15.53 17.88 -6.96
N SER A 307 -15.49 18.87 -6.08
CA SER A 307 -16.46 19.99 -6.07
C SER A 307 -16.50 20.71 -7.43
N ASN A 308 -15.35 20.83 -8.10
CA ASN A 308 -15.28 21.29 -9.48
C ASN A 308 -15.54 20.15 -10.47
N LYS A 309 -16.67 20.18 -11.18
CA LYS A 309 -17.09 19.11 -12.11
C LYS A 309 -16.17 18.86 -13.31
N LYS A 310 -15.20 19.73 -13.55
CA LYS A 310 -14.16 19.53 -14.56
C LYS A 310 -12.96 18.77 -14.03
N VAL A 311 -12.82 18.67 -12.70
CA VAL A 311 -11.66 18.09 -12.00
C VAL A 311 -12.05 16.82 -11.29
N TYR A 312 -11.26 15.80 -11.49
CA TYR A 312 -11.30 14.49 -10.84
C TYR A 312 -10.06 14.31 -9.98
N ALA A 313 -10.12 13.42 -9.00
CA ALA A 313 -8.92 13.09 -8.23
C ALA A 313 -8.92 11.60 -7.86
N ALA A 314 -7.73 11.00 -7.75
CA ALA A 314 -7.54 9.59 -7.43
C ALA A 314 -6.22 9.32 -6.69
N GLY A 315 -6.14 8.18 -6.04
CA GLY A 315 -4.99 7.72 -5.27
C GLY A 315 -4.92 8.34 -3.89
N ASP A 316 -3.72 8.34 -3.32
CA ASP A 316 -3.46 8.68 -1.92
C ASP A 316 -3.82 10.13 -1.54
N CYS A 317 -3.99 11.01 -2.51
CA CYS A 317 -4.47 12.38 -2.27
C CYS A 317 -5.98 12.47 -1.98
N THR A 318 -6.74 11.38 -2.13
CA THR A 318 -8.20 11.34 -1.93
C THR A 318 -8.67 10.39 -0.84
N SER A 319 -7.84 9.44 -0.43
CA SER A 319 -8.24 8.31 0.42
C SER A 319 -7.21 7.97 1.47
N THR A 320 -7.67 7.41 2.58
CA THR A 320 -6.82 6.75 3.59
C THR A 320 -6.44 5.33 3.19
N LEU A 321 -7.10 4.74 2.18
CA LEU A 321 -6.69 3.47 1.57
C LEU A 321 -5.61 3.73 0.52
N GLN A 322 -4.38 3.87 1.00
CA GLN A 322 -3.21 4.31 0.22
C GLN A 322 -2.47 3.10 -0.37
N PHE A 323 -3.11 2.42 -1.34
CA PHE A 323 -2.58 1.24 -2.01
C PHE A 323 -2.47 1.44 -3.52
N THR A 324 -1.40 0.94 -4.10
CA THR A 324 -1.13 1.03 -5.55
C THR A 324 -2.27 0.44 -6.40
N HIS A 325 -2.79 -0.74 -6.04
CA HIS A 325 -3.89 -1.38 -6.76
C HIS A 325 -5.23 -0.65 -6.59
N HIS A 326 -5.44 0.05 -5.46
CA HIS A 326 -6.60 0.94 -5.30
C HIS A 326 -6.48 2.16 -6.22
N ALA A 327 -5.29 2.76 -6.29
CA ALA A 327 -5.00 3.87 -7.20
C ALA A 327 -5.15 3.47 -8.67
N ASP A 328 -4.73 2.24 -9.08
CA ASP A 328 -4.95 1.69 -10.43
C ASP A 328 -6.45 1.54 -10.74
N ALA A 329 -7.23 0.95 -9.84
CA ALA A 329 -8.67 0.78 -10.04
C ALA A 329 -9.39 2.14 -10.17
N GLN A 330 -9.01 3.13 -9.37
CA GLN A 330 -9.52 4.49 -9.47
C GLN A 330 -9.12 5.17 -10.79
N ALA A 331 -7.88 4.96 -11.26
CA ALA A 331 -7.39 5.49 -12.53
C ALA A 331 -8.21 5.01 -13.73
N ARG A 332 -8.56 3.72 -13.76
CA ARG A 332 -9.45 3.16 -14.81
C ARG A 332 -10.84 3.80 -14.78
N ALA A 333 -11.37 4.07 -13.59
CA ALA A 333 -12.63 4.80 -13.43
C ALA A 333 -12.51 6.26 -13.92
N ILE A 334 -11.35 6.93 -13.68
CA ILE A 334 -11.07 8.27 -14.21
C ILE A 334 -11.10 8.27 -15.74
N VAL A 335 -10.41 7.34 -16.40
CA VAL A 335 -10.42 7.26 -17.87
C VAL A 335 -11.85 7.15 -18.40
N GLN A 336 -12.65 6.24 -17.86
CA GLN A 336 -14.06 6.08 -18.22
C GLN A 336 -14.88 7.36 -17.98
N ASN A 337 -14.72 7.97 -16.80
CA ASN A 337 -15.57 9.07 -16.35
C ASN A 337 -15.19 10.43 -16.98
N THR A 338 -13.94 10.59 -17.42
CA THR A 338 -13.45 11.85 -18.02
C THR A 338 -13.64 11.91 -19.53
N LEU A 339 -13.45 10.78 -20.20
CA LEU A 339 -13.51 10.71 -21.66
C LEU A 339 -14.92 10.43 -22.19
N PHE A 340 -15.68 9.61 -21.47
CA PHE A 340 -17.03 9.18 -21.85
C PHE A 340 -18.09 9.69 -20.85
N ALA A 341 -19.13 8.92 -20.65
CA ALA A 341 -20.13 9.21 -19.61
C ALA A 341 -19.59 8.75 -18.23
N PRO A 342 -19.80 9.54 -17.17
CA PRO A 342 -19.31 9.23 -15.82
C PRO A 342 -20.18 8.13 -15.16
N THR A 343 -20.02 6.89 -15.60
CA THR A 343 -20.77 5.72 -15.16
C THR A 343 -20.01 4.83 -14.19
N ALA A 344 -18.67 4.86 -14.22
CA ALA A 344 -17.84 4.07 -13.32
C ALA A 344 -17.93 4.61 -11.89
N SER A 345 -18.12 3.70 -10.91
CA SER A 345 -18.23 4.01 -9.48
C SER A 345 -17.21 3.18 -8.71
N VAL A 346 -16.54 3.80 -7.72
CA VAL A 346 -15.52 3.17 -6.90
C VAL A 346 -15.99 2.78 -5.50
N ASP A 347 -17.26 3.05 -5.16
CA ASP A 347 -17.85 2.83 -3.84
C ASP A 347 -17.98 1.34 -3.44
N LYS A 348 -17.83 0.43 -4.40
CA LYS A 348 -17.98 -1.02 -4.20
C LYS A 348 -16.72 -1.81 -4.51
N LEU A 349 -15.57 -1.12 -4.59
CA LEU A 349 -14.31 -1.81 -4.79
C LEU A 349 -13.99 -2.68 -3.57
N VAL A 350 -13.62 -3.91 -3.83
CA VAL A 350 -13.05 -4.83 -2.84
C VAL A 350 -11.56 -4.59 -2.85
N VAL A 351 -11.05 -3.95 -1.79
CA VAL A 351 -9.65 -3.52 -1.71
C VAL A 351 -8.93 -4.37 -0.66
N PRO A 352 -8.13 -5.36 -1.06
CA PRO A 352 -7.27 -6.08 -0.13
C PRO A 352 -6.06 -5.25 0.27
N HIS A 353 -5.39 -5.65 1.34
CA HIS A 353 -4.05 -5.16 1.68
C HIS A 353 -3.19 -6.31 2.19
N CYS A 354 -1.88 -6.13 2.10
CA CYS A 354 -0.90 -7.10 2.57
C CYS A 354 0.30 -6.40 3.20
N THR A 355 0.73 -6.91 4.35
CA THR A 355 2.02 -6.64 4.97
C THR A 355 2.95 -7.80 4.62
N TYR A 356 4.05 -7.51 3.96
CA TYR A 356 4.94 -8.51 3.36
C TYR A 356 6.07 -8.96 4.29
N THR A 357 5.82 -8.95 5.60
CA THR A 357 6.70 -9.58 6.58
C THR A 357 6.78 -11.10 6.33
N LYS A 358 7.56 -11.83 7.12
CA LYS A 358 7.54 -13.30 7.13
C LYS A 358 7.23 -13.75 8.56
N PRO A 359 5.96 -14.19 8.82
CA PRO A 359 4.87 -14.46 7.86
C PRO A 359 4.27 -13.18 7.26
N GLU A 360 3.67 -13.29 6.06
CA GLU A 360 2.84 -12.24 5.47
C GLU A 360 1.50 -12.17 6.18
N VAL A 361 0.89 -10.98 6.18
CA VAL A 361 -0.48 -10.75 6.66
C VAL A 361 -1.27 -10.09 5.54
N ALA A 362 -2.29 -10.77 5.03
CA ALA A 362 -3.18 -10.23 4.02
C ALA A 362 -4.62 -10.18 4.53
N SER A 363 -5.28 -9.04 4.33
CA SER A 363 -6.66 -8.84 4.77
C SER A 363 -7.51 -8.19 3.68
N VAL A 364 -8.80 -8.46 3.70
CA VAL A 364 -9.80 -7.84 2.82
C VAL A 364 -11.12 -7.67 3.55
N GLY A 365 -11.81 -6.56 3.28
CA GLY A 365 -13.11 -6.25 3.87
C GLY A 365 -13.01 -5.85 5.34
N GLN A 366 -13.98 -6.28 6.17
CA GLN A 366 -14.07 -5.93 7.58
C GLN A 366 -13.52 -7.05 8.46
N ASN A 367 -12.68 -6.69 9.42
CA ASN A 367 -12.22 -7.60 10.46
C ASN A 367 -13.19 -7.61 11.66
N PRO A 368 -13.04 -8.51 12.64
CA PRO A 368 -13.85 -8.57 13.85
C PRO A 368 -14.01 -7.24 14.57
N ASP A 369 -12.92 -6.50 14.81
CA ASP A 369 -12.96 -5.21 15.52
C ASP A 369 -13.89 -4.20 14.81
N HIS A 370 -13.84 -4.15 13.47
CA HIS A 370 -14.71 -3.29 12.66
C HIS A 370 -16.19 -3.75 12.69
N LEU A 371 -16.44 -5.07 12.62
CA LEU A 371 -17.79 -5.63 12.64
C LEU A 371 -18.45 -5.41 14.00
N GLU A 372 -17.73 -5.63 15.08
CA GLU A 372 -18.20 -5.41 16.45
C GLU A 372 -18.48 -3.94 16.73
N ALA A 373 -17.58 -3.04 16.31
CA ALA A 373 -17.79 -1.59 16.43
C ALA A 373 -19.01 -1.10 15.63
N ALA A 374 -19.33 -1.76 14.49
CA ALA A 374 -20.51 -1.46 13.67
C ALA A 374 -21.78 -2.18 14.15
N GLY A 375 -21.73 -3.04 15.18
CA GLY A 375 -22.85 -3.83 15.66
C GLY A 375 -23.35 -4.88 14.64
N VAL A 376 -22.45 -5.38 13.80
CA VAL A 376 -22.77 -6.38 12.77
C VAL A 376 -22.47 -7.76 13.28
N ASP A 377 -23.49 -8.59 13.38
CA ASP A 377 -23.34 -10.02 13.75
C ASP A 377 -22.68 -10.81 12.61
N TYR A 378 -21.69 -11.62 12.95
CA TYR A 378 -20.96 -12.43 11.99
C TYR A 378 -20.68 -13.85 12.50
N ASP A 379 -20.37 -14.75 11.58
CA ASP A 379 -19.78 -16.06 11.85
C ASP A 379 -18.31 -16.01 11.37
N CYS A 380 -17.40 -16.61 12.18
CA CYS A 380 -15.99 -16.75 11.85
C CYS A 380 -15.68 -18.21 11.51
N TYR A 381 -15.08 -18.43 10.34
CA TYR A 381 -14.56 -19.73 9.93
C TYR A 381 -13.04 -19.63 9.86
N GLU A 382 -12.36 -20.48 10.61
CA GLU A 382 -10.90 -20.49 10.71
C GLU A 382 -10.34 -21.84 10.26
N PHE A 383 -9.15 -21.79 9.65
CA PHE A 383 -8.40 -22.98 9.27
C PHE A 383 -6.90 -22.75 9.50
N ASN A 384 -6.26 -23.70 10.19
CA ASN A 384 -4.82 -23.69 10.47
C ASN A 384 -4.06 -24.39 9.34
N PHE A 385 -3.04 -23.74 8.79
CA PHE A 385 -2.27 -24.27 7.66
C PHE A 385 -1.41 -25.48 8.02
N ALA A 386 -1.06 -25.67 9.30
CA ALA A 386 -0.43 -26.90 9.77
C ALA A 386 -1.30 -28.16 9.59
N GLU A 387 -2.61 -28.01 9.32
CA GLU A 387 -3.51 -29.10 9.00
C GLU A 387 -3.53 -29.46 7.51
N LEU A 388 -2.95 -28.62 6.63
CA LEU A 388 -2.77 -28.94 5.21
C LEU A 388 -1.57 -29.86 5.01
N ASP A 389 -1.67 -30.80 4.10
CA ASP A 389 -0.52 -31.62 3.73
C ASP A 389 0.59 -30.77 3.08
N ARG A 390 0.23 -29.72 2.36
CA ARG A 390 1.18 -28.74 1.86
C ARG A 390 1.90 -27.98 2.99
N GLY A 391 1.17 -27.54 4.01
CA GLY A 391 1.75 -26.86 5.18
C GLY A 391 2.74 -27.75 5.91
N ARG A 392 2.40 -29.04 6.11
CA ARG A 392 3.30 -30.03 6.73
C ARG A 392 4.53 -30.36 5.91
N ALA A 393 4.44 -30.23 4.58
CA ALA A 393 5.56 -30.48 3.66
C ALA A 393 6.55 -29.32 3.57
N GLU A 394 6.21 -28.15 4.08
CA GLU A 394 7.02 -26.94 4.03
C GLU A 394 7.67 -26.63 5.37
N ILE A 395 8.91 -26.11 5.34
CA ILE A 395 9.66 -25.77 6.56
C ILE A 395 8.96 -24.66 7.34
N ASN A 396 8.32 -23.71 6.65
CA ASN A 396 7.59 -22.57 7.22
C ASN A 396 6.12 -22.62 6.78
N GLY A 397 5.50 -23.78 6.93
CA GLY A 397 4.14 -24.05 6.49
C GLY A 397 3.06 -23.57 7.45
N ASP A 398 3.44 -22.97 8.58
CA ASP A 398 2.53 -22.47 9.62
C ASP A 398 1.78 -21.24 9.16
N GLY A 399 0.64 -21.01 9.78
CA GLY A 399 -0.23 -19.88 9.52
C GLY A 399 -1.70 -20.25 9.61
N PHE A 400 -2.56 -19.30 9.30
CA PHE A 400 -4.01 -19.51 9.36
C PHE A 400 -4.73 -18.64 8.34
N ALA A 401 -5.98 -19.02 8.07
CA ALA A 401 -6.95 -18.20 7.36
C ALA A 401 -8.23 -18.07 8.17
N GLN A 402 -8.73 -16.85 8.31
CA GLN A 402 -10.04 -16.54 8.90
C GLN A 402 -10.92 -15.88 7.84
N VAL A 403 -12.15 -16.34 7.70
CA VAL A 403 -13.18 -15.72 6.86
C VAL A 403 -14.37 -15.37 7.72
N TYR A 404 -14.80 -14.11 7.65
CA TYR A 404 -15.93 -13.58 8.39
C TYR A 404 -17.13 -13.49 7.45
N THR A 405 -18.23 -14.13 7.81
CA THR A 405 -19.47 -14.09 7.01
C THR A 405 -20.61 -13.45 7.80
N GLU A 406 -21.57 -12.90 7.09
CA GLU A 406 -22.81 -12.40 7.71
C GLU A 406 -23.50 -13.56 8.47
N LYS A 407 -23.98 -13.27 9.68
CA LYS A 407 -24.55 -14.29 10.59
C LYS A 407 -25.60 -15.17 9.90
N GLY A 408 -25.37 -16.47 9.90
CA GLY A 408 -26.27 -17.45 9.27
C GLY A 408 -26.30 -17.44 7.74
N SER A 409 -25.37 -16.74 7.09
CA SER A 409 -25.22 -16.60 5.63
C SER A 409 -23.80 -16.95 5.20
N ASP A 410 -23.59 -17.24 3.92
CA ASP A 410 -22.25 -17.44 3.34
C ASP A 410 -21.67 -16.16 2.72
N LYS A 411 -22.37 -15.03 2.85
CA LYS A 411 -21.90 -13.74 2.34
C LYS A 411 -20.63 -13.31 3.09
N ILE A 412 -19.54 -13.20 2.38
CA ILE A 412 -18.24 -12.82 2.95
C ILE A 412 -18.25 -11.32 3.28
N LEU A 413 -17.96 -10.99 4.53
CA LEU A 413 -17.77 -9.62 5.03
C LEU A 413 -16.30 -9.21 5.04
N GLY A 414 -15.42 -10.16 5.25
CA GLY A 414 -13.99 -9.96 5.24
C GLY A 414 -13.21 -11.24 5.47
N ALA A 415 -11.90 -11.14 5.39
CA ALA A 415 -10.98 -12.25 5.64
C ALA A 415 -9.60 -11.74 6.04
N THR A 416 -8.89 -12.55 6.82
CA THR A 416 -7.48 -12.37 7.17
C THR A 416 -6.73 -13.68 6.93
N ILE A 417 -5.57 -13.61 6.28
CA ILE A 417 -4.66 -14.72 6.04
C ILE A 417 -3.31 -14.35 6.61
N VAL A 418 -2.73 -15.24 7.40
CA VAL A 418 -1.38 -15.11 7.93
C VAL A 418 -0.57 -16.33 7.50
N GLY A 419 0.56 -16.12 6.86
CA GLY A 419 1.43 -17.21 6.42
C GLY A 419 2.25 -16.86 5.19
N HIS A 420 2.80 -17.89 4.56
CA HIS A 420 3.60 -17.75 3.35
C HIS A 420 2.70 -17.37 2.16
N ASP A 421 3.11 -16.36 1.37
CA ASP A 421 2.39 -15.87 0.19
C ASP A 421 0.91 -15.50 0.49
N ALA A 422 0.62 -14.94 1.68
CA ALA A 422 -0.73 -14.54 2.05
C ALA A 422 -1.31 -13.50 1.08
N GLY A 423 -0.45 -12.62 0.52
CA GLY A 423 -0.83 -11.66 -0.50
C GLY A 423 -1.39 -12.30 -1.77
N GLU A 424 -0.86 -13.45 -2.18
CA GLU A 424 -1.37 -14.22 -3.31
C GLU A 424 -2.62 -15.03 -2.91
N GLN A 425 -2.63 -15.57 -1.71
CA GLN A 425 -3.71 -16.41 -1.20
C GLN A 425 -5.02 -15.66 -0.94
N ILE A 426 -5.00 -14.35 -0.71
CA ILE A 426 -6.21 -13.54 -0.51
C ILE A 426 -6.99 -13.30 -1.81
N ALA A 427 -6.35 -13.40 -2.98
CA ALA A 427 -6.94 -13.08 -4.27
C ALA A 427 -8.21 -13.89 -4.60
N PRO A 428 -8.33 -15.20 -4.34
CA PRO A 428 -9.57 -15.95 -4.55
C PRO A 428 -10.74 -15.43 -3.70
N ILE A 429 -10.48 -14.97 -2.47
CA ILE A 429 -11.51 -14.36 -1.62
C ILE A 429 -11.97 -13.02 -2.21
N CYS A 430 -11.03 -12.19 -2.67
CA CYS A 430 -11.35 -10.94 -3.36
C CYS A 430 -12.22 -11.19 -4.60
N LEU A 431 -11.93 -12.26 -5.36
CA LEU A 431 -12.70 -12.65 -6.53
C LEU A 431 -14.13 -13.05 -6.14
N LEU A 432 -14.31 -13.84 -5.08
CA LEU A 432 -15.63 -14.19 -4.55
C LEU A 432 -16.41 -12.93 -4.15
N MET A 433 -15.81 -12.06 -3.35
CA MET A 433 -16.45 -10.83 -2.86
C MET A 433 -16.83 -9.88 -4.00
N SER A 434 -15.93 -9.65 -4.96
CA SER A 434 -16.14 -8.77 -6.10
C SER A 434 -17.29 -9.25 -7.00
N ASN A 435 -17.48 -10.57 -7.11
CA ASN A 435 -18.56 -11.18 -7.88
C ASN A 435 -19.80 -11.48 -7.02
N ARG A 436 -19.85 -11.04 -5.76
CA ARG A 436 -20.96 -11.28 -4.82
C ARG A 436 -21.25 -12.77 -4.61
N LEU A 437 -20.22 -13.59 -4.67
CA LEU A 437 -20.29 -15.00 -4.35
C LEU A 437 -20.00 -15.19 -2.86
N GLY A 438 -20.72 -16.12 -2.23
CA GLY A 438 -20.50 -16.47 -0.83
C GLY A 438 -19.41 -17.52 -0.66
N LEU A 439 -19.04 -17.78 0.60
CA LEU A 439 -18.00 -18.76 0.96
C LEU A 439 -18.31 -20.17 0.42
N SER A 440 -19.59 -20.57 0.39
CA SER A 440 -20.02 -21.87 -0.14
C SER A 440 -19.63 -22.09 -1.61
N ALA A 441 -19.47 -21.02 -2.40
CA ALA A 441 -19.07 -21.11 -3.79
C ALA A 441 -17.65 -21.70 -3.96
N ALA A 442 -16.76 -21.47 -2.99
CA ALA A 442 -15.42 -22.05 -2.98
C ALA A 442 -15.46 -23.60 -2.89
N GLY A 443 -16.46 -24.17 -2.23
CA GLY A 443 -16.63 -25.61 -2.15
C GLY A 443 -16.94 -26.29 -3.49
N LYS A 444 -17.33 -25.53 -4.51
CA LYS A 444 -17.60 -26.04 -5.88
C LYS A 444 -16.35 -25.99 -6.78
N ALA A 445 -15.30 -25.29 -6.36
CA ALA A 445 -14.05 -25.20 -7.10
C ALA A 445 -13.18 -26.44 -6.83
N LEU A 446 -12.42 -26.85 -7.85
CA LEU A 446 -11.36 -27.83 -7.69
C LEU A 446 -10.04 -27.10 -7.46
N PHE A 447 -9.39 -27.41 -6.36
CA PHE A 447 -8.06 -26.92 -6.04
C PHE A 447 -7.04 -28.00 -6.35
N SER A 448 -5.90 -27.63 -6.93
CA SER A 448 -4.79 -28.55 -7.13
C SER A 448 -4.29 -29.06 -5.76
N TYR A 449 -3.89 -30.33 -5.72
CA TYR A 449 -3.41 -30.99 -4.51
C TYR A 449 -1.93 -31.41 -4.68
N PRO A 450 -1.08 -31.20 -3.66
CA PRO A 450 -1.30 -30.41 -2.45
C PRO A 450 -0.95 -28.92 -2.70
N THR A 451 -1.82 -28.01 -2.29
CA THR A 451 -1.58 -26.56 -2.41
C THR A 451 -2.04 -25.83 -1.15
N ARG A 452 -1.49 -24.62 -0.92
CA ARG A 452 -1.95 -23.75 0.17
C ARG A 452 -3.38 -23.28 -0.03
N SER A 453 -3.80 -23.01 -1.28
CA SER A 453 -5.16 -22.54 -1.62
C SER A 453 -6.27 -23.51 -1.21
N GLU A 454 -5.93 -24.79 -0.89
CA GLU A 454 -6.90 -25.78 -0.39
C GLU A 454 -7.61 -25.34 0.90
N TYR A 455 -7.01 -24.42 1.70
CA TYR A 455 -7.63 -23.86 2.89
C TYR A 455 -9.03 -23.29 2.59
N LEU A 456 -9.21 -22.67 1.43
CA LEU A 456 -10.48 -22.03 1.08
C LEU A 456 -11.60 -23.05 0.88
N LYS A 457 -11.29 -24.22 0.34
CA LYS A 457 -12.22 -25.35 0.29
C LYS A 457 -12.56 -25.86 1.70
N ARG A 458 -11.54 -25.96 2.58
CA ARG A 458 -11.74 -26.40 3.97
C ARG A 458 -12.66 -25.45 4.75
N LEU A 459 -12.52 -24.14 4.52
CA LEU A 459 -13.41 -23.13 5.11
C LEU A 459 -14.84 -23.24 4.56
N ALA A 460 -15.00 -23.45 3.25
CA ALA A 460 -16.31 -23.71 2.64
C ALA A 460 -16.97 -24.99 3.19
N ASP A 461 -16.18 -26.05 3.39
CA ASP A 461 -16.66 -27.29 4.01
C ASP A 461 -17.05 -27.08 5.48
N ALA A 462 -16.31 -26.24 6.23
CA ALA A 462 -16.66 -25.86 7.59
C ALA A 462 -18.00 -25.11 7.63
N TYR A 463 -18.19 -24.13 6.73
CA TYR A 463 -19.47 -23.46 6.56
C TYR A 463 -20.60 -24.46 6.25
N ASN A 464 -20.43 -25.35 5.29
CA ASN A 464 -21.43 -26.35 4.92
C ASN A 464 -21.77 -27.27 6.10
N ARG A 465 -20.78 -27.68 6.88
CA ARG A 465 -21.00 -28.50 8.12
C ARG A 465 -21.81 -27.74 9.17
N SER A 466 -21.58 -26.44 9.36
CA SER A 466 -22.35 -25.65 10.33
C SER A 466 -23.85 -25.59 9.99
N ARG A 467 -24.21 -25.78 8.73
CA ARG A 467 -25.61 -25.85 8.26
C ARG A 467 -26.25 -27.24 8.41
N PHE A 468 -25.47 -28.26 8.73
CA PHE A 468 -25.98 -29.60 8.99
C PHE A 468 -26.58 -29.69 10.42
N THR A 469 -27.73 -29.00 10.57
CA THR A 469 -28.43 -28.92 11.84
C THR A 469 -29.11 -30.27 12.18
N PRO A 470 -29.52 -30.51 13.45
CA PRO A 470 -30.28 -31.70 13.82
C PRO A 470 -31.56 -31.91 12.99
N ARG A 471 -32.23 -30.86 12.57
CA ARG A 471 -33.39 -30.92 11.65
C ARG A 471 -33.00 -31.46 10.28
N VAL A 472 -31.92 -30.91 9.69
CA VAL A 472 -31.38 -31.36 8.39
C VAL A 472 -30.95 -32.82 8.49
N ALA A 473 -30.25 -33.23 9.56
CA ALA A 473 -29.86 -34.59 9.82
C ALA A 473 -31.05 -35.55 9.90
N ALA A 474 -32.13 -35.13 10.56
CA ALA A 474 -33.38 -35.92 10.64
C ALA A 474 -34.04 -36.12 9.26
N ILE A 475 -34.05 -35.04 8.41
CA ILE A 475 -34.57 -35.15 7.05
C ILE A 475 -33.75 -36.14 6.23
N PHE A 476 -32.40 -36.04 6.27
CA PHE A 476 -31.53 -36.99 5.56
C PHE A 476 -31.70 -38.42 6.05
N LYS A 477 -31.82 -38.61 7.37
CA LYS A 477 -32.06 -39.94 7.95
C LYS A 477 -33.37 -40.52 7.46
N ALA A 478 -34.45 -39.72 7.43
CA ALA A 478 -35.75 -40.18 6.96
C ALA A 478 -35.69 -40.52 5.43
N TRP A 479 -35.03 -39.69 4.64
CA TRP A 479 -34.82 -39.92 3.19
C TRP A 479 -34.04 -41.19 2.92
N LEU A 480 -32.89 -41.38 3.61
CA LEU A 480 -32.06 -42.59 3.46
C LEU A 480 -32.81 -43.86 3.93
N GLY A 481 -33.63 -43.77 4.98
CA GLY A 481 -34.50 -44.88 5.40
C GLY A 481 -35.62 -45.20 4.41
N PHE A 482 -36.04 -44.26 3.59
CA PHE A 482 -37.04 -44.47 2.53
C PHE A 482 -36.41 -45.06 1.25
N THR A 483 -35.11 -44.81 0.99
CA THR A 483 -34.38 -45.26 -0.22
C THR A 483 -33.58 -46.53 -0.01
N ALA A 484 -33.43 -47.02 1.22
CA ALA A 484 -32.82 -48.31 1.56
C ALA A 484 -33.85 -49.44 1.61
#